data_5d4ba5a2e0ca18e1886ff1900339b64a
#
_entry.id   5d4ba5a2e0ca18e1886ff1900339b64a
#
_cell.length_a   1.000
_cell.length_b   1.000
_cell.length_c   1.000
_cell.angle_alpha   90.00
_cell.angle_beta   90.00
_cell.angle_gamma   90.00
#
_symmetry.space_group_name_H-M   'P 1'
#
loop_
_entity.id
_entity.type
_entity.pdbx_description
1 polymer ?
#
loop_
_entity_poly.entity_id
_entity_poly.type
_entity_poly.pdbx_seq_one_letter_code
_entity_poly.pdbx_strand_id
1 'polypeptide(L)'
;MKVKDRMSEDVITVEMNTSLTEAFRLMKENNIRRLPVIDKGRLTGIITLTDLNQAAPSSATSLSIHELNYLLAKTKIKDIVPKKQKVLTIGPENYIETAAKIMRENKVSGLPVLEQDKLVGIVTETDIFDALIDILGVNIAHSRIDCFVKDRPGSLAEVTGLIAEKAINILNAVVYFDNKSQRYKMILRIEDLKYEPLLEELQKRGYEIESVIVRESGEE
;
A
#
# COMPACT_ATOMS: atom_id res chain seq x y z
N MET A 1 4.34 11.73 1.55
CA MET A 1 3.04 11.56 0.87
C MET A 1 1.97 11.41 1.93
N LYS A 2 0.84 12.08 1.80
CA LYS A 2 -0.28 12.00 2.74
C LYS A 2 -1.30 10.96 2.28
N VAL A 3 -2.14 10.49 3.21
CA VAL A 3 -3.21 9.53 2.90
C VAL A 3 -4.17 10.08 1.85
N LYS A 4 -4.55 11.35 1.92
CA LYS A 4 -5.42 11.99 0.93
C LYS A 4 -4.87 11.98 -0.50
N ASP A 5 -3.55 11.87 -0.66
CA ASP A 5 -2.91 11.85 -1.98
C ASP A 5 -3.08 10.48 -2.68
N ARG A 6 -3.55 9.45 -1.94
CA ARG A 6 -3.63 8.05 -2.41
C ARG A 6 -4.93 7.33 -2.08
N MET A 7 -5.73 7.85 -1.15
CA MET A 7 -7.01 7.24 -0.81
C MET A 7 -7.98 7.26 -1.99
N SER A 8 -8.86 6.27 -2.05
CA SER A 8 -10.04 6.33 -2.91
C SER A 8 -11.11 7.18 -2.22
N GLU A 9 -11.59 8.24 -2.89
CA GLU A 9 -12.60 9.16 -2.36
C GLU A 9 -14.03 8.63 -2.57
N ASP A 10 -14.28 7.95 -3.69
CA ASP A 10 -15.58 7.35 -4.03
C ASP A 10 -15.75 6.02 -3.28
N VAL A 11 -16.04 6.13 -1.97
CA VAL A 11 -16.15 4.95 -1.10
C VAL A 11 -17.51 4.29 -1.25
N ILE A 12 -17.50 3.03 -1.72
CA ILE A 12 -18.71 2.19 -1.75
C ILE A 12 -18.96 1.67 -0.34
N THR A 13 -20.15 1.98 0.18
CA THR A 13 -20.57 1.64 1.54
C THR A 13 -21.82 0.77 1.54
N VAL A 14 -22.09 0.13 2.66
CA VAL A 14 -23.33 -0.60 2.92
C VAL A 14 -23.96 -0.15 4.21
N GLU A 15 -25.27 -0.38 4.33
CA GLU A 15 -26.02 -0.15 5.56
C GLU A 15 -26.20 -1.46 6.35
N MET A 16 -26.56 -1.34 7.62
CA MET A 16 -26.82 -2.49 8.49
C MET A 16 -27.91 -3.45 7.94
N ASN A 17 -28.87 -2.94 7.16
CA ASN A 17 -29.94 -3.74 6.57
C ASN A 17 -29.64 -4.23 5.14
N THR A 18 -28.46 -3.97 4.59
CA THR A 18 -28.01 -4.51 3.30
C THR A 18 -27.92 -6.05 3.41
N SER A 19 -28.34 -6.78 2.36
CA SER A 19 -28.23 -8.23 2.31
C SER A 19 -26.83 -8.70 1.96
N LEU A 20 -26.50 -9.96 2.32
CA LEU A 20 -25.24 -10.56 1.87
C LEU A 20 -25.12 -10.59 0.35
N THR A 21 -26.22 -10.95 -0.34
CA THR A 21 -26.25 -10.96 -1.81
C THR A 21 -25.84 -9.62 -2.40
N GLU A 22 -26.37 -8.53 -1.87
CA GLU A 22 -26.04 -7.18 -2.32
C GLU A 22 -24.59 -6.80 -1.98
N ALA A 23 -24.11 -7.13 -0.79
CA ALA A 23 -22.73 -6.90 -0.41
C ALA A 23 -21.74 -7.64 -1.33
N PHE A 24 -22.01 -8.91 -1.64
CA PHE A 24 -21.21 -9.68 -2.60
C PHE A 24 -21.23 -9.05 -4.00
N ARG A 25 -22.43 -8.61 -4.46
CA ARG A 25 -22.59 -7.95 -5.76
C ARG A 25 -21.73 -6.69 -5.83
N LEU A 26 -21.83 -5.80 -4.83
CA LEU A 26 -21.05 -4.56 -4.76
C LEU A 26 -19.54 -4.82 -4.76
N MET A 27 -19.07 -5.80 -3.98
CA MET A 27 -17.66 -6.16 -3.97
C MET A 27 -17.16 -6.66 -5.33
N LYS A 28 -17.97 -7.52 -5.99
CA LYS A 28 -17.62 -8.09 -7.30
C LYS A 28 -17.63 -7.04 -8.42
N GLU A 29 -18.69 -6.25 -8.52
CA GLU A 29 -18.85 -5.26 -9.58
C GLU A 29 -17.79 -4.16 -9.53
N ASN A 30 -17.34 -3.81 -8.32
CA ASN A 30 -16.37 -2.74 -8.11
C ASN A 30 -14.95 -3.27 -7.85
N ASN A 31 -14.75 -4.59 -7.97
CA ASN A 31 -13.45 -5.24 -7.72
C ASN A 31 -12.83 -4.87 -6.36
N ILE A 32 -13.66 -4.79 -5.31
CA ILE A 32 -13.26 -4.46 -3.94
C ILE A 32 -13.48 -5.63 -2.99
N ARG A 33 -12.74 -5.67 -1.91
CA ARG A 33 -12.79 -6.77 -0.92
C ARG A 33 -13.23 -6.33 0.47
N ARG A 34 -13.68 -5.08 0.61
CA ARG A 34 -14.18 -4.54 1.87
C ARG A 34 -15.18 -3.42 1.63
N LEU A 35 -16.13 -3.31 2.55
CA LEU A 35 -17.18 -2.30 2.51
C LEU A 35 -17.29 -1.67 3.91
N PRO A 36 -17.07 -0.37 4.05
CA PRO A 36 -17.46 0.34 5.26
C PRO A 36 -18.96 0.26 5.49
N VAL A 37 -19.35 0.04 6.73
CA VAL A 37 -20.76 -0.06 7.15
C VAL A 37 -21.18 1.25 7.78
N ILE A 38 -22.20 1.86 7.20
CA ILE A 38 -22.75 3.14 7.68
C ILE A 38 -24.08 2.89 8.39
N ASP A 39 -24.24 3.43 9.56
CA ASP A 39 -25.53 3.51 10.27
C ASP A 39 -25.81 4.95 10.68
N LYS A 40 -26.96 5.48 10.27
CA LYS A 40 -27.39 6.86 10.56
C LYS A 40 -26.32 7.90 10.19
N GLY A 41 -25.65 7.72 9.08
CA GLY A 41 -24.62 8.61 8.54
C GLY A 41 -23.25 8.51 9.22
N ARG A 42 -23.05 7.53 10.12
CA ARG A 42 -21.78 7.30 10.80
C ARG A 42 -21.18 5.95 10.45
N LEU A 43 -19.87 5.91 10.38
CA LEU A 43 -19.13 4.67 10.22
C LEU A 43 -19.25 3.83 11.50
N THR A 44 -19.84 2.63 11.38
CA THR A 44 -20.12 1.74 12.53
C THR A 44 -19.41 0.40 12.42
N GLY A 45 -18.91 0.06 11.23
CA GLY A 45 -18.23 -1.20 10.99
C GLY A 45 -17.46 -1.17 9.66
N ILE A 46 -16.73 -2.23 9.44
CA ILE A 46 -16.16 -2.59 8.15
C ILE A 46 -16.37 -4.08 7.96
N ILE A 47 -16.82 -4.47 6.78
CA ILE A 47 -17.00 -5.87 6.43
C ILE A 47 -16.08 -6.22 5.28
N THR A 48 -15.48 -7.40 5.35
CA THR A 48 -14.57 -7.91 4.32
C THR A 48 -15.20 -9.05 3.54
N LEU A 49 -14.62 -9.38 2.39
CA LEU A 49 -15.02 -10.56 1.61
C LEU A 49 -14.88 -11.86 2.44
N THR A 50 -13.89 -11.92 3.33
CA THR A 50 -13.71 -13.05 4.25
C THR A 50 -14.90 -13.17 5.22
N ASP A 51 -15.36 -12.06 5.79
CA ASP A 51 -16.51 -12.06 6.70
C ASP A 51 -17.78 -12.51 5.97
N LEU A 52 -18.00 -12.04 4.74
CA LEU A 52 -19.14 -12.48 3.92
C LEU A 52 -19.07 -13.97 3.60
N ASN A 53 -17.88 -14.47 3.24
CA ASN A 53 -17.68 -15.90 2.94
C ASN A 53 -17.89 -16.79 4.17
N GLN A 54 -17.48 -16.34 5.36
CA GLN A 54 -17.69 -17.07 6.61
C GLN A 54 -19.17 -17.10 7.03
N ALA A 55 -19.91 -16.03 6.72
CA ALA A 55 -21.35 -15.95 7.01
C ALA A 55 -22.23 -16.65 5.97
N ALA A 56 -21.69 -16.89 4.78
CA ALA A 56 -22.40 -17.61 3.73
C ALA A 56 -22.45 -19.11 4.01
N PRO A 57 -23.55 -19.81 3.64
CA PRO A 57 -23.58 -21.26 3.72
C PRO A 57 -22.45 -21.90 2.92
N SER A 58 -21.85 -22.95 3.44
CA SER A 58 -20.77 -23.70 2.77
C SER A 58 -21.28 -24.28 1.44
N SER A 59 -20.41 -24.29 0.43
CA SER A 59 -20.68 -24.99 -0.85
C SER A 59 -20.84 -26.51 -0.69
N ALA A 60 -20.40 -27.07 0.44
CA ALA A 60 -20.58 -28.49 0.78
C ALA A 60 -21.91 -28.79 1.46
N THR A 61 -22.88 -27.86 1.45
CA THR A 61 -24.21 -28.06 2.03
C THR A 61 -25.10 -28.94 1.14
N SER A 62 -26.09 -29.59 1.74
CA SER A 62 -27.16 -30.29 1.04
C SER A 62 -28.30 -29.39 0.55
N LEU A 63 -28.18 -28.07 0.79
CA LEU A 63 -29.19 -27.10 0.37
C LEU A 63 -29.21 -26.96 -1.15
N SER A 64 -30.42 -26.82 -1.71
CA SER A 64 -30.58 -26.44 -3.11
C SER A 64 -30.08 -25.01 -3.37
N ILE A 65 -29.80 -24.70 -4.64
CA ILE A 65 -29.36 -23.35 -5.04
C ILE A 65 -30.40 -22.27 -4.69
N HIS A 66 -31.68 -22.63 -4.69
CA HIS A 66 -32.78 -21.71 -4.32
C HIS A 66 -32.77 -21.40 -2.83
N GLU A 67 -32.53 -22.40 -1.99
CA GLU A 67 -32.42 -22.23 -0.53
C GLU A 67 -31.17 -21.42 -0.17
N LEU A 68 -30.03 -21.66 -0.83
CA LEU A 68 -28.82 -20.86 -0.68
C LEU A 68 -29.08 -19.37 -1.02
N ASN A 69 -29.66 -19.11 -2.17
CA ASN A 69 -29.97 -17.73 -2.59
C ASN A 69 -30.96 -17.04 -1.64
N TYR A 70 -31.96 -17.80 -1.13
CA TYR A 70 -32.90 -17.28 -0.15
C TYR A 70 -32.18 -16.89 1.17
N LEU A 71 -31.29 -17.74 1.68
CA LEU A 71 -30.53 -17.45 2.90
C LEU A 71 -29.63 -16.24 2.72
N LEU A 72 -28.88 -16.15 1.61
CA LEU A 72 -28.01 -14.99 1.32
C LEU A 72 -28.81 -13.68 1.21
N ALA A 73 -30.02 -13.73 0.62
CA ALA A 73 -30.88 -12.55 0.52
C ALA A 73 -31.50 -12.14 1.86
N LYS A 74 -31.78 -13.12 2.73
CA LYS A 74 -32.41 -12.91 4.05
C LYS A 74 -31.41 -12.42 5.09
N THR A 75 -30.16 -12.94 5.09
CA THR A 75 -29.12 -12.54 6.03
C THR A 75 -28.66 -11.10 5.74
N LYS A 76 -28.57 -10.29 6.77
CA LYS A 76 -28.23 -8.86 6.70
C LYS A 76 -26.87 -8.58 7.30
N ILE A 77 -26.25 -7.48 6.91
CA ILE A 77 -24.96 -7.03 7.44
C ILE A 77 -24.99 -6.95 8.99
N LYS A 78 -26.08 -6.45 9.56
CA LYS A 78 -26.25 -6.39 11.04
C LYS A 78 -26.18 -7.73 11.76
N ASP A 79 -26.42 -8.84 11.05
CA ASP A 79 -26.41 -10.20 11.62
C ASP A 79 -24.99 -10.75 11.72
N ILE A 80 -24.02 -10.15 10.98
CA ILE A 80 -22.63 -10.60 10.88
C ILE A 80 -21.62 -9.60 11.44
N VAL A 81 -21.90 -8.31 11.39
CA VAL A 81 -21.02 -7.28 11.98
C VAL A 81 -21.11 -7.33 13.50
N PRO A 82 -19.98 -7.45 14.23
CA PRO A 82 -19.99 -7.42 15.68
C PRO A 82 -20.61 -6.12 16.21
N LYS A 83 -21.53 -6.22 17.17
CA LYS A 83 -22.27 -5.06 17.74
C LYS A 83 -21.39 -3.92 18.28
N LYS A 84 -20.12 -4.21 18.60
CA LYS A 84 -19.12 -3.25 19.09
C LYS A 84 -17.80 -3.45 18.35
N GLN A 85 -17.85 -3.46 17.02
CA GLN A 85 -16.61 -3.52 16.24
C GLN A 85 -15.83 -2.21 16.43
N LYS A 86 -14.59 -2.32 16.92
CA LYS A 86 -13.66 -1.17 16.91
C LYS A 86 -13.09 -1.02 15.51
N VAL A 87 -13.64 -0.10 14.72
CA VAL A 87 -13.11 0.20 13.41
C VAL A 87 -11.86 1.05 13.56
N LEU A 88 -10.76 0.57 12.99
CA LEU A 88 -9.54 1.36 12.88
C LEU A 88 -9.69 2.33 11.71
N THR A 89 -9.42 3.59 11.96
CA THR A 89 -9.54 4.68 10.98
C THR A 89 -8.29 5.53 10.98
N ILE A 90 -8.15 6.38 9.96
CA ILE A 90 -7.05 7.31 9.83
C ILE A 90 -7.56 8.65 9.29
N GLY A 91 -6.87 9.74 9.56
CA GLY A 91 -7.21 11.05 8.98
C GLY A 91 -6.53 11.28 7.62
N PRO A 92 -7.09 12.12 6.73
CA PRO A 92 -6.54 12.40 5.40
C PRO A 92 -5.17 13.07 5.43
N GLU A 93 -4.88 13.85 6.47
CA GLU A 93 -3.61 14.57 6.65
C GLU A 93 -2.48 13.70 7.25
N ASN A 94 -2.77 12.47 7.67
CA ASN A 94 -1.75 11.54 8.13
C ASN A 94 -0.85 11.11 6.96
N TYR A 95 0.36 10.65 7.28
CA TYR A 95 1.28 10.10 6.29
C TYR A 95 0.95 8.65 5.93
N ILE A 96 1.26 8.27 4.70
CA ILE A 96 0.99 6.93 4.15
C ILE A 96 1.74 5.84 4.94
N GLU A 97 2.93 6.11 5.44
CA GLU A 97 3.70 5.21 6.30
C GLU A 97 3.03 4.98 7.66
N THR A 98 2.26 5.94 8.17
CA THR A 98 1.44 5.77 9.37
C THR A 98 0.30 4.79 9.09
N ALA A 99 -0.36 4.91 7.92
CA ALA A 99 -1.38 3.95 7.49
C ALA A 99 -0.79 2.53 7.38
N ALA A 100 0.36 2.39 6.72
CA ALA A 100 1.08 1.12 6.60
C ALA A 100 1.39 0.48 7.96
N LYS A 101 1.88 1.28 8.92
CA LYS A 101 2.16 0.83 10.29
C LYS A 101 0.91 0.32 11.00
N ILE A 102 -0.18 1.09 10.96
CA ILE A 102 -1.47 0.71 11.57
C ILE A 102 -1.99 -0.60 10.95
N MET A 103 -1.97 -0.72 9.62
CA MET A 103 -2.41 -1.93 8.92
C MET A 103 -1.60 -3.15 9.34
N ARG A 104 -0.27 -3.04 9.36
CA ARG A 104 0.64 -4.12 9.74
C ARG A 104 0.46 -4.56 11.20
N GLU A 105 0.40 -3.61 12.15
CA GLU A 105 0.31 -3.89 13.58
C GLU A 105 -1.02 -4.55 13.95
N ASN A 106 -2.09 -4.16 13.26
CA ASN A 106 -3.44 -4.66 13.54
C ASN A 106 -3.90 -5.75 12.57
N LYS A 107 -3.06 -6.16 11.61
CA LYS A 107 -3.37 -7.19 10.59
C LYS A 107 -4.64 -6.87 9.80
N VAL A 108 -4.81 -5.60 9.45
CA VAL A 108 -5.90 -5.13 8.60
C VAL A 108 -5.34 -4.61 7.29
N SER A 109 -6.02 -4.85 6.19
CA SER A 109 -5.56 -4.52 4.84
C SER A 109 -6.22 -3.27 4.27
N GLY A 110 -6.82 -2.43 5.10
CA GLY A 110 -7.39 -1.15 4.70
C GLY A 110 -8.00 -0.41 5.87
N LEU A 111 -7.99 0.91 5.76
CA LEU A 111 -8.48 1.83 6.78
C LEU A 111 -9.45 2.81 6.15
N PRO A 112 -10.69 2.93 6.66
CA PRO A 112 -11.54 4.07 6.36
C PRO A 112 -10.86 5.37 6.76
N VAL A 113 -10.95 6.38 5.90
CA VAL A 113 -10.39 7.71 6.16
C VAL A 113 -11.52 8.61 6.64
N LEU A 114 -11.34 9.16 7.84
CA LEU A 114 -12.33 10.06 8.45
C LEU A 114 -11.78 11.48 8.55
N GLU A 115 -12.62 12.43 8.22
CA GLU A 115 -12.43 13.85 8.50
C GLU A 115 -13.64 14.38 9.27
N GLN A 116 -13.44 14.93 10.47
CA GLN A 116 -14.53 15.41 11.33
C GLN A 116 -15.65 14.36 11.51
N ASP A 117 -15.27 13.11 11.78
CA ASP A 117 -16.17 11.95 11.93
C ASP A 117 -16.95 11.54 10.68
N LYS A 118 -16.69 12.14 9.52
CA LYS A 118 -17.27 11.77 8.24
C LYS A 118 -16.32 10.89 7.44
N LEU A 119 -16.85 9.86 6.82
CA LEU A 119 -16.10 9.03 5.89
C LEU A 119 -15.82 9.83 4.61
N VAL A 120 -14.54 10.10 4.34
CA VAL A 120 -14.08 10.87 3.18
C VAL A 120 -13.26 10.05 2.21
N GLY A 121 -12.86 8.84 2.59
CA GLY A 121 -12.08 7.96 1.73
C GLY A 121 -11.82 6.61 2.36
N ILE A 122 -11.11 5.77 1.62
CA ILE A 122 -10.54 4.52 2.10
C ILE A 122 -9.14 4.35 1.54
N VAL A 123 -8.19 3.95 2.38
CA VAL A 123 -6.82 3.62 1.98
C VAL A 123 -6.54 2.15 2.25
N THR A 124 -5.88 1.47 1.32
CA THR A 124 -5.64 0.02 1.35
C THR A 124 -4.16 -0.31 1.21
N GLU A 125 -3.79 -1.59 1.41
CA GLU A 125 -2.43 -2.08 1.15
C GLU A 125 -2.00 -1.85 -0.30
N THR A 126 -2.92 -1.96 -1.27
CA THR A 126 -2.62 -1.67 -2.68
C THR A 126 -2.17 -0.22 -2.84
N ASP A 127 -2.87 0.73 -2.24
CA ASP A 127 -2.50 2.16 -2.29
C ASP A 127 -1.13 2.42 -1.65
N ILE A 128 -0.78 1.66 -0.58
CA ILE A 128 0.54 1.71 0.03
C ILE A 128 1.62 1.19 -0.92
N PHE A 129 1.37 0.07 -1.61
CA PHE A 129 2.32 -0.48 -2.59
C PHE A 129 2.50 0.44 -3.79
N ASP A 130 1.43 0.99 -4.33
CA ASP A 130 1.48 1.96 -5.43
C ASP A 130 2.27 3.21 -5.04
N ALA A 131 2.02 3.73 -3.81
CA ALA A 131 2.80 4.83 -3.27
C ALA A 131 4.30 4.50 -3.14
N LEU A 132 4.64 3.27 -2.72
CA LEU A 132 6.02 2.82 -2.62
C LEU A 132 6.70 2.72 -4.00
N ILE A 133 6.00 2.16 -5.00
CA ILE A 133 6.49 2.06 -6.38
C ILE A 133 6.79 3.44 -6.95
N ASP A 134 5.87 4.40 -6.75
CA ASP A 134 6.04 5.78 -7.23
C ASP A 134 7.18 6.52 -6.51
N ILE A 135 7.23 6.43 -5.17
CA ILE A 135 8.31 7.06 -4.38
C ILE A 135 9.68 6.52 -4.79
N LEU A 136 9.75 5.23 -5.08
CA LEU A 136 11.00 4.60 -5.50
C LEU A 136 11.35 4.87 -6.98
N GLY A 137 10.43 5.38 -7.79
CA GLY A 137 10.67 5.65 -9.21
C GLY A 137 10.91 4.38 -10.04
N VAL A 138 10.27 3.27 -9.67
CA VAL A 138 10.48 1.97 -10.31
C VAL A 138 9.99 1.95 -11.76
N ASN A 139 8.98 2.74 -12.09
CA ASN A 139 8.34 2.76 -13.43
C ASN A 139 9.05 3.65 -14.45
N ILE A 140 10.10 4.38 -14.05
CA ILE A 140 10.87 5.27 -14.92
C ILE A 140 12.13 4.51 -15.38
N ALA A 141 12.59 4.71 -16.63
CA ALA A 141 13.86 4.17 -17.09
C ALA A 141 15.01 4.71 -16.22
N HIS A 142 15.86 3.84 -15.70
CA HIS A 142 16.91 4.22 -14.76
C HIS A 142 18.02 3.18 -14.66
N SER A 143 19.19 3.62 -14.19
CA SER A 143 20.18 2.72 -13.60
C SER A 143 20.03 2.73 -12.07
N ARG A 144 19.86 1.56 -11.47
CA ARG A 144 19.87 1.37 -10.03
C ARG A 144 21.26 0.88 -9.61
N ILE A 145 21.85 1.58 -8.63
CA ILE A 145 23.13 1.24 -8.03
C ILE A 145 22.92 1.00 -6.55
N ASP A 146 23.22 -0.20 -6.09
CA ASP A 146 23.19 -0.56 -4.67
C ASP A 146 24.63 -0.59 -4.14
N CYS A 147 24.94 0.22 -3.12
CA CYS A 147 26.29 0.29 -2.55
C CYS A 147 26.25 0.42 -1.04
N PHE A 148 27.37 0.03 -0.40
CA PHE A 148 27.56 0.25 1.03
C PHE A 148 28.10 1.63 1.30
N VAL A 149 27.54 2.30 2.32
CA VAL A 149 27.94 3.64 2.75
C VAL A 149 28.39 3.61 4.20
N LYS A 150 29.29 4.55 4.55
CA LYS A 150 29.75 4.70 5.93
C LYS A 150 28.66 5.40 6.75
N ASP A 151 28.47 4.94 7.98
CA ASP A 151 27.61 5.61 8.96
C ASP A 151 28.29 6.85 9.53
N ARG A 152 28.28 7.92 8.75
CA ARG A 152 28.84 9.22 9.16
C ARG A 152 28.10 10.38 8.46
N PRO A 153 28.04 11.55 9.09
CA PRO A 153 27.55 12.76 8.43
C PRO A 153 28.32 13.02 7.13
N GLY A 154 27.57 13.38 6.08
CA GLY A 154 28.15 13.71 4.78
C GLY A 154 28.27 12.55 3.78
N SER A 155 28.08 11.28 4.18
CA SER A 155 28.19 10.15 3.24
C SER A 155 27.24 10.28 2.05
N LEU A 156 25.99 10.67 2.27
CA LEU A 156 25.06 10.91 1.18
C LEU A 156 25.47 12.12 0.34
N ALA A 157 25.91 13.20 0.97
CA ALA A 157 26.34 14.41 0.28
C ALA A 157 27.56 14.16 -0.63
N GLU A 158 28.51 13.34 -0.20
CA GLU A 158 29.67 12.92 -0.99
C GLU A 158 29.24 12.20 -2.27
N VAL A 159 28.33 11.22 -2.17
CA VAL A 159 27.86 10.45 -3.32
C VAL A 159 27.00 11.32 -4.25
N THR A 160 26.07 12.10 -3.71
CA THR A 160 25.22 12.98 -4.53
C THR A 160 26.02 14.11 -5.19
N GLY A 161 27.10 14.57 -4.54
CA GLY A 161 28.05 15.54 -5.14
C GLY A 161 28.74 14.98 -6.38
N LEU A 162 29.21 13.72 -6.31
CA LEU A 162 29.80 13.04 -7.47
C LEU A 162 28.84 12.92 -8.65
N ILE A 163 27.57 12.61 -8.36
CA ILE A 163 26.53 12.48 -9.36
C ILE A 163 26.26 13.85 -10.01
N ALA A 164 26.22 14.90 -9.18
CA ALA A 164 26.04 16.29 -9.67
C ALA A 164 27.21 16.76 -10.53
N GLU A 165 28.48 16.43 -10.18
CA GLU A 165 29.67 16.75 -11.00
C GLU A 165 29.59 16.12 -12.40
N LYS A 166 28.86 15.03 -12.55
CA LYS A 166 28.63 14.34 -13.84
C LYS A 166 27.36 14.83 -14.56
N ALA A 167 26.67 15.83 -14.01
CA ALA A 167 25.40 16.35 -14.53
C ALA A 167 24.30 15.26 -14.68
N ILE A 168 24.31 14.25 -13.82
CA ILE A 168 23.33 13.15 -13.81
C ILE A 168 22.21 13.52 -12.86
N ASN A 169 20.96 13.26 -13.26
CA ASN A 169 19.79 13.45 -12.41
C ASN A 169 19.56 12.24 -11.49
N ILE A 170 19.23 12.50 -10.22
CA ILE A 170 18.89 11.48 -9.24
C ILE A 170 17.35 11.37 -9.17
N LEU A 171 16.81 10.21 -9.52
CA LEU A 171 15.38 9.91 -9.43
C LEU A 171 14.99 9.53 -8.00
N ASN A 172 15.85 8.79 -7.32
CA ASN A 172 15.64 8.34 -5.95
C ASN A 172 16.96 8.04 -5.25
N ALA A 173 17.01 8.31 -3.94
CA ALA A 173 18.12 7.92 -3.08
C ALA A 173 17.56 7.46 -1.73
N VAL A 174 17.81 6.22 -1.34
CA VAL A 174 17.38 5.65 -0.07
C VAL A 174 18.58 5.09 0.66
N VAL A 175 18.73 5.46 1.94
CA VAL A 175 19.75 4.88 2.83
C VAL A 175 19.05 4.14 3.94
N TYR A 176 19.45 2.91 4.20
CA TYR A 176 18.90 2.09 5.28
C TYR A 176 19.96 1.17 5.91
N PHE A 177 19.71 0.76 7.14
CA PHE A 177 20.56 -0.21 7.82
C PHE A 177 20.15 -1.63 7.43
N ASP A 178 21.08 -2.37 6.84
CA ASP A 178 20.89 -3.77 6.50
C ASP A 178 21.29 -4.69 7.66
N ASN A 179 20.30 -5.31 8.27
CA ASN A 179 20.52 -6.20 9.42
C ASN A 179 21.35 -7.46 9.08
N LYS A 180 21.42 -7.88 7.81
CA LYS A 180 22.21 -9.06 7.42
C LYS A 180 23.68 -8.75 7.35
N SER A 181 24.06 -7.67 6.68
CA SER A 181 25.44 -7.23 6.54
C SER A 181 25.93 -6.40 7.72
N GLN A 182 25.03 -5.95 8.62
CA GLN A 182 25.32 -5.02 9.73
C GLN A 182 25.95 -3.71 9.23
N ARG A 183 25.53 -3.24 8.05
CA ARG A 183 26.06 -2.06 7.38
C ARG A 183 24.94 -1.19 6.82
N TYR A 184 25.24 0.07 6.60
CA TYR A 184 24.33 0.94 5.84
C TYR A 184 24.45 0.68 4.34
N LYS A 185 23.31 0.49 3.69
CA LYS A 185 23.19 0.41 2.23
C LYS A 185 22.54 1.65 1.69
N MET A 186 22.97 2.08 0.53
CA MET A 186 22.33 3.11 -0.28
C MET A 186 21.87 2.52 -1.59
N ILE A 187 20.60 2.74 -1.89
CA ILE A 187 20.00 2.47 -3.19
C ILE A 187 19.89 3.79 -3.91
N LEU A 188 20.54 3.92 -5.05
CA LEU A 188 20.46 5.07 -5.93
C LEU A 188 19.74 4.67 -7.21
N ARG A 189 18.81 5.52 -7.67
CA ARG A 189 18.29 5.45 -9.03
C ARG A 189 18.62 6.75 -9.74
N ILE A 190 19.30 6.62 -10.86
CA ILE A 190 19.75 7.74 -11.70
C ILE A 190 19.09 7.63 -13.07
N GLU A 191 18.81 8.77 -13.68
CA GLU A 191 18.15 8.84 -14.99
C GLU A 191 19.07 8.40 -16.16
N ASP A 192 20.36 8.28 -15.91
CA ASP A 192 21.33 7.85 -16.91
C ASP A 192 21.43 6.33 -17.00
N LEU A 193 21.39 5.80 -18.22
CA LEU A 193 21.61 4.37 -18.48
C LEU A 193 23.11 4.05 -18.65
N LYS A 194 23.97 5.06 -18.83
CA LYS A 194 25.43 4.94 -18.91
C LYS A 194 26.06 5.21 -17.53
N TYR A 195 25.99 4.26 -16.68
CA TYR A 195 26.38 4.36 -15.27
C TYR A 195 27.88 4.07 -15.01
N GLU A 196 28.60 3.50 -15.98
CA GLU A 196 29.97 3.01 -15.80
C GLU A 196 30.94 4.09 -15.30
N PRO A 197 30.95 5.34 -15.84
CA PRO A 197 31.86 6.39 -15.35
C PRO A 197 31.59 6.81 -13.91
N LEU A 198 30.33 6.71 -13.47
CA LEU A 198 29.94 6.96 -12.07
C LEU A 198 30.41 5.81 -11.18
N LEU A 199 30.22 4.58 -11.65
CA LEU A 199 30.59 3.38 -10.91
C LEU A 199 32.10 3.35 -10.60
N GLU A 200 32.93 3.62 -11.64
CA GLU A 200 34.39 3.70 -11.47
C GLU A 200 34.79 4.74 -10.43
N GLU A 201 34.16 5.90 -10.45
CA GLU A 201 34.49 6.97 -9.51
C GLU A 201 34.08 6.63 -8.08
N LEU A 202 32.90 6.02 -7.88
CA LEU A 202 32.45 5.51 -6.58
C LEU A 202 33.44 4.48 -6.03
N GLN A 203 33.88 3.53 -6.86
CA GLN A 203 34.85 2.49 -6.47
C GLN A 203 36.21 3.10 -6.11
N LYS A 204 36.73 4.07 -6.89
CA LYS A 204 37.98 4.80 -6.58
C LYS A 204 37.92 5.51 -5.24
N ARG A 205 36.74 6.00 -4.81
CA ARG A 205 36.54 6.63 -3.49
C ARG A 205 36.26 5.64 -2.38
N GLY A 206 36.32 4.32 -2.68
CA GLY A 206 36.21 3.24 -1.71
C GLY A 206 34.77 2.85 -1.36
N TYR A 207 33.80 3.22 -2.20
CA TYR A 207 32.43 2.69 -2.10
C TYR A 207 32.41 1.27 -2.64
N GLU A 208 31.89 0.34 -1.85
CA GLU A 208 31.68 -1.04 -2.26
C GLU A 208 30.33 -1.16 -2.95
N ILE A 209 30.36 -1.53 -4.22
CA ILE A 209 29.16 -1.72 -5.03
C ILE A 209 28.67 -3.16 -4.85
N GLU A 210 27.41 -3.34 -4.46
CA GLU A 210 26.79 -4.64 -4.30
C GLU A 210 26.15 -5.11 -5.62
N SER A 211 25.41 -4.23 -6.29
CA SER A 211 24.74 -4.56 -7.55
C SER A 211 24.46 -3.32 -8.39
N VAL A 212 24.33 -3.55 -9.70
CA VAL A 212 23.82 -2.56 -10.65
C VAL A 212 22.75 -3.22 -11.51
N ILE A 213 21.63 -2.55 -11.67
CA ILE A 213 20.50 -2.99 -12.50
C ILE A 213 20.10 -1.83 -13.40
N VAL A 214 20.04 -2.09 -14.69
CA VAL A 214 19.52 -1.14 -15.68
C VAL A 214 18.11 -1.54 -16.07
N ARG A 215 17.20 -0.57 -16.08
CA ARG A 215 15.85 -0.75 -16.56
C ARG A 215 15.59 0.21 -17.71
N GLU A 216 15.27 -0.32 -18.86
CA GLU A 216 14.88 0.45 -20.03
C GLU A 216 13.36 0.73 -20.03
N SER A 217 12.94 1.73 -20.81
CA SER A 217 11.52 2.06 -20.95
C SER A 217 10.79 0.91 -21.66
N GLY A 218 9.81 0.28 -21.00
CA GLY A 218 8.97 -0.77 -21.59
C GLY A 218 9.35 -2.20 -21.21
N GLU A 219 10.32 -2.41 -20.33
CA GLU A 219 10.54 -3.73 -19.70
C GLU A 219 9.62 -3.89 -18.48
N GLU A 220 8.69 -4.84 -18.56
CA GLU A 220 7.86 -5.33 -17.45
C GLU A 220 8.64 -6.31 -16.55
#